data_c95327c40e5b16098c22f675bd3ae34d
#
_entry.id   c95327c40e5b16098c22f675bd3ae34d
#
_cell.length_a   1.000
_cell.length_b   1.000
_cell.length_c   1.000
_cell.angle_alpha   90.00
_cell.angle_beta   90.00
_cell.angle_gamma   90.00
#
_symmetry.space_group_name_H-M   'P 1'
#
loop_
_entity.id
_entity.type
_entity.pdbx_description
1 polymer ?
#
loop_
_entity_poly.entity_id
_entity_poly.type
_entity_poly.pdbx_seq_one_letter_code
_entity_poly.pdbx_strand_id
1 'polypeptide(L)'
;PFITSTLQQEASRKLNMTPRRTMMIAQPLYEGVEISGEGSVGLITYMRTDSLRISEEALAAAGSVIRSRYGDAYASGEPRRYKPKSGAQDAHEAIRPSNVALYPEMVEHDLTKEQFRLYKLIWSRFIASQMANALYDVTAIEAACGRHVFRATHQSMKFSGFTAIYEEGQIGRA
;
A
#
# COMPACT_ATOMS: atom_id res chain seq x y z
N PRO A 1 -0.54 4.35 3.97
CA PRO A 1 -1.90 4.13 3.45
C PRO A 1 -2.23 5.11 2.32
N PHE A 2 -3.36 4.94 1.67
CA PHE A 2 -3.86 5.85 0.64
C PHE A 2 -4.76 6.95 1.22
N ILE A 3 -4.74 8.10 0.54
CA ILE A 3 -5.82 9.10 0.51
C ILE A 3 -6.41 9.08 -0.91
N THR A 4 -7.55 9.76 -1.13
CA THR A 4 -8.25 9.75 -2.44
C THR A 4 -7.30 10.04 -3.60
N SER A 5 -6.52 11.11 -3.52
CA SER A 5 -5.63 11.53 -4.61
C SER A 5 -4.51 10.52 -4.90
N THR A 6 -3.90 9.94 -3.88
CA THR A 6 -2.83 8.95 -4.05
C THR A 6 -3.36 7.59 -4.53
N LEU A 7 -4.57 7.19 -4.11
CA LEU A 7 -5.24 6.01 -4.65
C LEU A 7 -5.50 6.15 -6.15
N GLN A 8 -6.05 7.30 -6.58
CA GLN A 8 -6.31 7.57 -7.99
C GLN A 8 -5.02 7.56 -8.83
N GLN A 9 -3.93 8.14 -8.32
CA GLN A 9 -2.62 8.15 -8.99
C GLN A 9 -2.05 6.74 -9.16
N GLU A 10 -2.04 5.93 -8.09
CA GLU A 10 -1.51 4.58 -8.16
C GLU A 10 -2.41 3.63 -8.96
N ALA A 11 -3.73 3.78 -8.88
CA ALA A 11 -4.66 3.04 -9.72
C ALA A 11 -4.47 3.37 -11.21
N SER A 12 -4.17 4.64 -11.54
CA SER A 12 -3.82 5.03 -12.91
C SER A 12 -2.53 4.39 -13.38
N ARG A 13 -1.48 4.44 -12.56
CA ARG A 13 -0.15 3.91 -12.91
C ARG A 13 -0.11 2.39 -13.03
N LYS A 14 -0.71 1.69 -12.05
CA LYS A 14 -0.60 0.22 -11.94
C LYS A 14 -1.74 -0.54 -12.57
N LEU A 15 -2.93 0.04 -12.59
CA LEU A 15 -4.15 -0.64 -13.04
C LEU A 15 -4.70 -0.06 -14.34
N ASN A 16 -4.12 1.05 -14.82
CA ASN A 16 -4.60 1.80 -15.99
C ASN A 16 -6.05 2.27 -15.84
N MET A 17 -6.42 2.69 -14.62
CA MET A 17 -7.77 3.18 -14.29
C MET A 17 -7.78 4.71 -14.24
N THR A 18 -8.79 5.33 -14.88
CA THR A 18 -9.00 6.76 -14.71
C THR A 18 -9.48 7.09 -13.29
N PRO A 19 -9.27 8.32 -12.76
CA PRO A 19 -9.77 8.72 -11.45
C PRO A 19 -11.27 8.43 -11.26
N ARG A 20 -12.09 8.72 -12.27
CA ARG A 20 -13.52 8.43 -12.25
C ARG A 20 -13.80 6.93 -12.12
N ARG A 21 -13.10 6.09 -12.91
CA ARG A 21 -13.26 4.64 -12.86
C ARG A 21 -12.84 4.08 -11.50
N THR A 22 -11.70 4.54 -10.96
CA THR A 22 -11.24 4.16 -9.62
C THR A 22 -12.30 4.39 -8.56
N MET A 23 -12.92 5.58 -8.55
CA MET A 23 -13.96 5.90 -7.57
C MET A 23 -15.24 5.11 -7.76
N MET A 24 -15.64 4.81 -9.01
CA MET A 24 -16.80 3.95 -9.31
C MET A 24 -16.61 2.53 -8.77
N ILE A 25 -15.39 2.00 -8.84
CA ILE A 25 -15.06 0.65 -8.34
C ILE A 25 -14.90 0.66 -6.82
N ALA A 26 -14.32 1.71 -6.25
CA ALA A 26 -14.13 1.84 -4.81
C ALA A 26 -15.47 1.96 -4.04
N GLN A 27 -16.48 2.57 -4.64
CA GLN A 27 -17.78 2.79 -4.01
C GLN A 27 -18.45 1.48 -3.53
N PRO A 28 -18.66 0.45 -4.38
CA PRO A 28 -19.20 -0.83 -3.92
C PRO A 28 -18.30 -1.54 -2.92
N LEU A 29 -16.98 -1.44 -3.04
CA LEU A 29 -16.04 -2.03 -2.06
C LEU A 29 -16.20 -1.42 -0.66
N TYR A 30 -16.63 -0.18 -0.58
CA TYR A 30 -16.95 0.48 0.68
C TYR A 30 -18.38 0.16 1.16
N GLU A 31 -19.39 0.27 0.27
CA GLU A 31 -20.81 0.12 0.63
C GLU A 31 -21.16 -1.34 0.99
N GLY A 32 -20.48 -2.30 0.38
CA GLY A 32 -20.66 -3.72 0.59
C GLY A 32 -20.67 -4.50 -0.73
N VAL A 33 -19.99 -5.62 -0.71
CA VAL A 33 -20.00 -6.64 -1.75
C VAL A 33 -20.33 -7.98 -1.10
N GLU A 34 -21.02 -8.84 -1.82
CA GLU A 34 -21.36 -10.19 -1.33
C GLU A 34 -20.08 -11.03 -1.28
N ILE A 35 -19.74 -11.49 -0.08
CA ILE A 35 -18.61 -12.37 0.18
C ILE A 35 -19.14 -13.72 0.63
N SER A 36 -18.68 -14.77 -0.04
CA SER A 36 -19.10 -16.14 0.22
C SER A 36 -18.86 -16.53 1.70
N GLY A 37 -19.94 -16.88 2.40
CA GLY A 37 -19.89 -17.25 3.81
C GLY A 37 -19.98 -16.08 4.80
N GLU A 38 -19.87 -14.84 4.38
CA GLU A 38 -19.92 -13.65 5.25
C GLU A 38 -21.08 -12.70 4.92
N GLY A 39 -21.73 -12.85 3.75
CA GLY A 39 -22.79 -11.94 3.28
C GLY A 39 -22.22 -10.63 2.74
N SER A 40 -22.99 -9.54 2.87
CA SER A 40 -22.59 -8.22 2.36
C SER A 40 -21.56 -7.55 3.27
N VAL A 41 -20.35 -7.36 2.77
CA VAL A 41 -19.19 -6.83 3.53
C VAL A 41 -18.58 -5.61 2.85
N GLY A 42 -18.43 -4.52 3.61
CA GLY A 42 -17.61 -3.38 3.18
C GLY A 42 -16.13 -3.72 3.34
N LEU A 43 -15.42 -3.90 2.23
CA LEU A 43 -14.03 -4.36 2.22
C LEU A 43 -13.01 -3.26 2.50
N ILE A 44 -13.37 -1.98 2.31
CA ILE A 44 -12.48 -0.83 2.52
C ILE A 44 -13.14 0.24 3.37
N THR A 45 -12.33 1.10 4.00
CA THR A 45 -12.80 2.32 4.65
C THR A 45 -13.27 3.35 3.62
N TYR A 46 -13.90 4.43 4.08
CA TYR A 46 -14.42 5.48 3.21
C TYR A 46 -13.36 6.05 2.27
N MET A 47 -13.63 6.02 0.96
CA MET A 47 -12.66 6.31 -0.09
C MET A 47 -12.52 7.79 -0.45
N ARG A 48 -13.38 8.66 0.08
CA ARG A 48 -13.27 10.12 -0.12
C ARG A 48 -12.68 10.77 1.13
N THR A 49 -11.38 10.71 1.27
CA THR A 49 -10.66 11.18 2.44
C THR A 49 -9.28 11.74 2.06
N ASP A 50 -8.84 12.73 2.79
CA ASP A 50 -7.48 13.26 2.78
C ASP A 50 -6.71 12.91 4.06
N SER A 51 -7.34 12.16 4.96
CA SER A 51 -6.75 11.71 6.22
C SER A 51 -5.77 10.54 6.00
N LEU A 52 -4.67 10.56 6.73
CA LEU A 52 -3.70 9.46 6.84
C LEU A 52 -3.80 8.72 8.18
N ARG A 53 -4.80 9.07 9.00
CA ARG A 53 -5.03 8.46 10.30
C ARG A 53 -5.38 6.97 10.14
N ILE A 54 -4.88 6.16 11.03
CA ILE A 54 -5.17 4.72 11.14
C ILE A 54 -5.54 4.47 12.59
N SER A 55 -6.61 3.70 12.84
CA SER A 55 -6.98 3.30 14.19
C SER A 55 -5.94 2.38 14.82
N GLU A 56 -5.83 2.40 16.15
CA GLU A 56 -4.92 1.52 16.89
C GLU A 56 -5.23 0.04 16.65
N GLU A 57 -6.50 -0.29 16.55
CA GLU A 57 -6.96 -1.63 16.24
C GLU A 57 -6.46 -2.12 14.87
N ALA A 58 -6.57 -1.27 13.84
CA ALA A 58 -6.08 -1.59 12.50
C ALA A 58 -4.55 -1.71 12.44
N LEU A 59 -3.83 -0.89 13.21
CA LEU A 59 -2.37 -0.98 13.34
C LEU A 59 -1.96 -2.32 13.99
N ALA A 60 -2.63 -2.70 15.08
CA ALA A 60 -2.36 -3.98 15.76
C ALA A 60 -2.67 -5.17 14.86
N ALA A 61 -3.81 -5.15 14.16
CA ALA A 61 -4.21 -6.20 13.23
C ALA A 61 -3.22 -6.34 12.06
N ALA A 62 -2.75 -5.22 11.48
CA ALA A 62 -1.73 -5.24 10.44
C ALA A 62 -0.41 -5.85 10.94
N GLY A 63 0.03 -5.48 12.15
CA GLY A 63 1.23 -6.07 12.76
C GLY A 63 1.12 -7.58 12.95
N SER A 64 -0.04 -8.08 13.36
CA SER A 64 -0.32 -9.52 13.51
C SER A 64 -0.25 -10.24 12.16
N VAL A 65 -0.88 -9.68 11.12
CA VAL A 65 -0.85 -10.24 9.76
C VAL A 65 0.58 -10.27 9.21
N ILE A 66 1.36 -9.20 9.41
CA ILE A 66 2.75 -9.16 8.94
C ILE A 66 3.58 -10.25 9.59
N ARG A 67 3.51 -10.41 10.92
CA ARG A 67 4.27 -11.45 11.62
C ARG A 67 3.85 -12.85 11.21
N SER A 68 2.57 -13.11 11.13
CA SER A 68 2.08 -14.46 10.80
C SER A 68 2.36 -14.87 9.36
N ARG A 69 2.34 -13.93 8.41
CA ARG A 69 2.44 -14.25 6.98
C ARG A 69 3.84 -14.05 6.41
N TYR A 70 4.60 -13.09 6.93
CA TYR A 70 5.92 -12.72 6.40
C TYR A 70 7.05 -12.97 7.40
N GLY A 71 6.73 -13.14 8.68
CA GLY A 71 7.69 -13.34 9.76
C GLY A 71 8.05 -12.05 10.51
N ASP A 72 8.63 -12.20 11.70
CA ASP A 72 8.92 -11.08 12.60
C ASP A 72 9.88 -10.05 12.01
N ALA A 73 10.83 -10.48 11.18
CA ALA A 73 11.79 -9.58 10.51
C ALA A 73 11.11 -8.54 9.61
N TYR A 74 9.91 -8.84 9.11
CA TYR A 74 9.14 -7.93 8.24
C TYR A 74 8.26 -6.96 9.01
N ALA A 75 8.04 -7.16 10.30
CA ALA A 75 7.29 -6.21 11.12
C ALA A 75 8.16 -4.97 11.43
N SER A 76 7.58 -3.77 11.31
CA SER A 76 8.20 -2.59 11.92
C SER A 76 8.20 -2.77 13.44
N GLY A 77 9.27 -2.38 14.13
CA GLY A 77 9.36 -2.53 15.60
C GLY A 77 8.20 -1.85 16.33
N GLU A 78 7.78 -0.68 15.83
CA GLU A 78 6.62 0.07 16.31
C GLU A 78 5.65 0.35 15.15
N PRO A 79 4.32 0.48 15.44
CA PRO A 79 3.35 0.87 14.45
C PRO A 79 3.67 2.23 13.83
N ARG A 80 3.66 2.32 12.51
CA ARG A 80 3.97 3.56 11.80
C ARG A 80 2.74 4.46 11.75
N ARG A 81 2.88 5.66 12.28
CA ARG A 81 1.86 6.71 12.26
C ARG A 81 2.24 7.76 11.24
N TYR A 82 1.27 8.17 10.44
CA TYR A 82 1.45 9.17 9.40
C TYR A 82 0.77 10.47 9.83
N LYS A 83 1.51 11.58 9.76
CA LYS A 83 0.95 12.90 10.11
C LYS A 83 0.05 13.37 8.95
N PRO A 84 -1.17 13.86 9.24
CA PRO A 84 -1.99 14.51 8.24
C PRO A 84 -1.30 15.77 7.73
N LYS A 85 -1.61 16.18 6.50
CA LYS A 85 -1.25 17.51 6.03
C LYS A 85 -2.03 18.54 6.84
N SER A 86 -1.41 19.69 7.10
CA SER A 86 -2.08 20.82 7.77
C SER A 86 -3.41 21.14 7.08
N GLY A 87 -4.52 21.12 7.82
CA GLY A 87 -5.86 21.40 7.34
C GLY A 87 -6.70 20.17 6.92
N ALA A 88 -6.17 18.94 7.02
CA ALA A 88 -6.97 17.74 6.78
C ALA A 88 -8.08 17.58 7.83
N GLN A 89 -9.30 17.26 7.38
CA GLN A 89 -10.39 16.91 8.29
C GLN A 89 -10.12 15.57 8.97
N ASP A 90 -9.96 15.60 10.29
CA ASP A 90 -9.58 14.45 11.11
C ASP A 90 -10.74 13.47 11.40
N ALA A 91 -11.90 13.70 10.78
CA ALA A 91 -13.10 12.88 10.98
C ALA A 91 -13.02 11.48 10.34
N HIS A 92 -12.20 11.29 9.31
CA HIS A 92 -12.07 10.05 8.56
C HIS A 92 -10.71 9.38 8.79
N GLU A 93 -10.64 8.11 8.45
CA GLU A 93 -9.38 7.37 8.36
C GLU A 93 -8.83 7.38 6.94
N ALA A 94 -7.58 6.92 6.80
CA ALA A 94 -6.98 6.61 5.52
C ALA A 94 -7.73 5.46 4.82
N ILE A 95 -7.61 5.37 3.50
CA ILE A 95 -8.17 4.26 2.72
C ILE A 95 -7.35 3.00 3.00
N ARG A 96 -7.99 2.02 3.60
CA ARG A 96 -7.41 0.73 4.01
C ARG A 96 -8.45 -0.39 3.95
N PRO A 97 -8.04 -1.67 4.03
CA PRO A 97 -8.98 -2.76 4.27
C PRO A 97 -9.73 -2.55 5.58
N SER A 98 -11.02 -2.80 5.60
CA SER A 98 -11.83 -2.80 6.84
C SER A 98 -11.39 -3.92 7.76
N ASN A 99 -11.17 -5.11 7.18
CA ASN A 99 -10.61 -6.27 7.85
C ASN A 99 -9.37 -6.77 7.09
N VAL A 100 -8.19 -6.62 7.71
CA VAL A 100 -6.91 -7.02 7.09
C VAL A 100 -6.75 -8.54 6.97
N ALA A 101 -7.53 -9.31 7.73
CA ALA A 101 -7.53 -10.78 7.64
C ALA A 101 -8.28 -11.31 6.42
N LEU A 102 -9.08 -10.49 5.74
CA LEU A 102 -9.63 -10.79 4.42
C LEU A 102 -8.56 -10.53 3.35
N TYR A 103 -7.69 -11.51 3.15
CA TYR A 103 -6.64 -11.42 2.14
C TYR A 103 -7.24 -11.34 0.75
N PRO A 104 -6.59 -10.64 -0.21
CA PRO A 104 -7.09 -10.55 -1.57
C PRO A 104 -7.44 -11.89 -2.20
N GLU A 105 -6.62 -12.90 -1.95
CA GLU A 105 -6.81 -14.26 -2.48
C GLU A 105 -8.09 -14.95 -1.96
N MET A 106 -8.57 -14.57 -0.77
CA MET A 106 -9.79 -15.14 -0.16
C MET A 106 -11.06 -14.61 -0.80
N VAL A 107 -11.04 -13.37 -1.30
CA VAL A 107 -12.21 -12.67 -1.86
C VAL A 107 -12.17 -12.57 -3.39
N GLU A 108 -11.15 -13.16 -4.03
CA GLU A 108 -10.96 -13.05 -5.48
C GLU A 108 -12.16 -13.57 -6.27
N HIS A 109 -12.76 -14.66 -5.83
CA HIS A 109 -13.88 -15.32 -6.53
C HIS A 109 -15.21 -14.56 -6.38
N ASP A 110 -15.34 -13.73 -5.35
CA ASP A 110 -16.54 -12.94 -5.07
C ASP A 110 -16.51 -11.55 -5.73
N LEU A 111 -15.35 -11.15 -6.22
CA LEU A 111 -15.13 -9.82 -6.79
C LEU A 111 -15.04 -9.83 -8.32
N THR A 112 -15.50 -8.76 -8.94
CA THR A 112 -15.14 -8.53 -10.34
C THR A 112 -13.63 -8.33 -10.46
N LYS A 113 -13.07 -8.61 -11.63
CA LYS A 113 -11.63 -8.46 -11.90
C LYS A 113 -11.08 -7.06 -11.54
N GLU A 114 -11.87 -6.02 -11.76
CA GLU A 114 -11.47 -4.65 -11.44
C GLU A 114 -11.54 -4.38 -9.93
N GLN A 115 -12.60 -4.85 -9.25
CA GLN A 115 -12.72 -4.76 -7.80
C GLN A 115 -11.57 -5.50 -7.10
N PHE A 116 -11.27 -6.72 -7.53
CA PHE A 116 -10.15 -7.50 -7.00
C PHE A 116 -8.82 -6.76 -7.15
N ARG A 117 -8.52 -6.24 -8.35
CA ARG A 117 -7.26 -5.52 -8.59
C ARG A 117 -7.15 -4.26 -7.72
N LEU A 118 -8.25 -3.52 -7.55
CA LEU A 118 -8.27 -2.32 -6.71
C LEU A 118 -8.15 -2.67 -5.22
N TYR A 119 -8.89 -3.68 -4.76
CA TYR A 119 -8.80 -4.17 -3.38
C TYR A 119 -7.38 -4.66 -3.05
N LYS A 120 -6.78 -5.47 -3.94
CA LYS A 120 -5.40 -5.94 -3.80
C LYS A 120 -4.40 -4.78 -3.71
N LEU A 121 -4.57 -3.74 -4.52
CA LEU A 121 -3.73 -2.54 -4.46
C LEU A 121 -3.84 -1.83 -3.09
N ILE A 122 -5.06 -1.66 -2.58
CA ILE A 122 -5.33 -1.00 -1.30
C ILE A 122 -4.76 -1.85 -0.15
N TRP A 123 -5.02 -3.15 -0.16
CA TRP A 123 -4.55 -4.09 0.87
C TRP A 123 -3.02 -4.12 0.92
N SER A 124 -2.37 -4.32 -0.22
CA SER A 124 -0.91 -4.40 -0.32
C SER A 124 -0.24 -3.09 0.13
N ARG A 125 -0.77 -1.93 -0.27
CA ARG A 125 -0.24 -0.63 0.17
C ARG A 125 -0.40 -0.42 1.67
N PHE A 126 -1.53 -0.83 2.23
CA PHE A 126 -1.77 -0.70 3.66
C PHE A 126 -0.80 -1.57 4.47
N ILE A 127 -0.68 -2.85 4.15
CA ILE A 127 0.24 -3.77 4.84
C ILE A 127 1.69 -3.30 4.67
N ALA A 128 2.13 -2.97 3.45
CA ALA A 128 3.46 -2.44 3.18
C ALA A 128 3.77 -1.19 4.01
N SER A 129 2.77 -0.34 4.27
CA SER A 129 2.95 0.86 5.09
C SER A 129 3.32 0.57 6.54
N GLN A 130 3.06 -0.65 7.03
CA GLN A 130 3.36 -1.10 8.39
C GLN A 130 4.55 -2.10 8.45
N MET A 131 5.14 -2.44 7.30
CA MET A 131 6.29 -3.35 7.24
C MET A 131 7.63 -2.64 7.49
N ALA A 132 8.65 -3.43 7.81
CA ALA A 132 10.03 -2.97 7.92
C ALA A 132 10.55 -2.39 6.60
N ASN A 133 11.53 -1.51 6.68
CA ASN A 133 12.17 -0.93 5.50
C ASN A 133 12.91 -1.98 4.68
N ALA A 134 12.95 -1.80 3.38
CA ALA A 134 13.91 -2.48 2.53
C ALA A 134 15.33 -1.99 2.85
N LEU A 135 16.29 -2.90 2.85
CA LEU A 135 17.71 -2.59 3.09
C LEU A 135 18.51 -2.90 1.83
N TYR A 136 19.41 -1.99 1.50
CA TYR A 136 20.29 -2.11 0.34
C TYR A 136 21.73 -1.86 0.75
N ASP A 137 22.63 -2.66 0.20
CA ASP A 137 24.05 -2.37 0.22
C ASP A 137 24.37 -1.50 -1.02
N VAL A 138 24.97 -0.34 -0.79
CA VAL A 138 25.30 0.61 -1.85
C VAL A 138 26.82 0.76 -1.94
N THR A 139 27.39 0.40 -3.08
CA THR A 139 28.82 0.57 -3.39
C THR A 139 28.97 1.73 -4.36
N ALA A 140 29.71 2.75 -3.96
CA ALA A 140 30.11 3.86 -4.82
C ALA A 140 31.59 3.71 -5.20
N ILE A 141 31.89 3.78 -6.48
CA ILE A 141 33.25 3.75 -7.02
C ILE A 141 33.52 5.12 -7.66
N GLU A 142 34.61 5.73 -7.27
CA GLU A 142 35.08 6.98 -7.84
C GLU A 142 36.43 6.75 -8.53
N ALA A 143 36.54 7.17 -9.78
CA ALA A 143 37.78 7.12 -10.55
C ALA A 143 38.19 8.56 -10.95
N ALA A 144 39.33 9.00 -10.44
CA ALA A 144 39.90 10.31 -10.79
C ALA A 144 40.78 10.23 -12.05
N CYS A 145 40.56 11.12 -13.00
CA CYS A 145 41.39 11.28 -14.19
C CYS A 145 41.68 12.76 -14.40
N GLY A 146 42.85 13.23 -14.02
CA GLY A 146 43.19 14.63 -14.00
C GLY A 146 42.25 15.45 -13.12
N ARG A 147 41.54 16.43 -13.70
CA ARG A 147 40.56 17.28 -13.01
C ARG A 147 39.12 16.68 -12.98
N HIS A 148 38.94 15.54 -13.60
CA HIS A 148 37.61 14.87 -13.72
C HIS A 148 37.50 13.72 -12.77
N VAL A 149 36.30 13.56 -12.16
CA VAL A 149 35.94 12.41 -11.33
C VAL A 149 34.75 11.71 -11.96
N PHE A 150 34.91 10.42 -12.25
CA PHE A 150 33.85 9.55 -12.72
C PHE A 150 33.30 8.77 -11.52
N ARG A 151 31.98 8.75 -11.38
CA ARG A 151 31.32 8.03 -10.30
C ARG A 151 30.37 6.97 -10.85
N ALA A 152 30.51 5.75 -10.39
CA ALA A 152 29.57 4.66 -10.62
C ALA A 152 28.98 4.20 -9.27
N THR A 153 27.70 3.88 -9.27
CA THR A 153 27.01 3.38 -8.06
C THR A 153 26.36 2.06 -8.39
N HIS A 154 26.62 1.05 -7.57
CA HIS A 154 25.95 -0.25 -7.62
C HIS A 154 25.12 -0.42 -6.34
N GLN A 155 23.91 -0.97 -6.48
CA GLN A 155 23.01 -1.24 -5.38
C GLN A 155 22.53 -2.69 -5.44
N SER A 156 22.70 -3.42 -4.34
CA SER A 156 22.17 -4.77 -4.17
C SER A 156 21.20 -4.84 -3.00
N MET A 157 20.11 -5.57 -3.18
CA MET A 157 19.09 -5.74 -2.12
C MET A 157 19.63 -6.72 -1.08
N LYS A 158 19.68 -6.28 0.18
CA LYS A 158 20.05 -7.10 1.34
C LYS A 158 18.82 -7.68 2.04
N PHE A 159 17.75 -6.91 2.12
CA PHE A 159 16.48 -7.31 2.72
C PHE A 159 15.34 -6.59 2.01
N SER A 160 14.33 -7.34 1.57
CA SER A 160 13.24 -6.79 0.77
C SER A 160 12.28 -5.89 1.57
N GLY A 161 12.07 -6.16 2.87
CA GLY A 161 11.15 -5.38 3.67
C GLY A 161 9.78 -5.23 2.99
N PHE A 162 9.23 -4.01 2.98
CA PHE A 162 7.92 -3.73 2.37
C PHE A 162 7.86 -3.98 0.86
N THR A 163 9.00 -3.98 0.15
CA THR A 163 9.01 -4.22 -1.31
C THR A 163 8.66 -5.67 -1.66
N ALA A 164 8.64 -6.58 -0.68
CA ALA A 164 8.15 -7.94 -0.88
C ALA A 164 6.69 -8.01 -1.34
N ILE A 165 5.87 -6.99 -1.04
CA ILE A 165 4.45 -6.97 -1.39
C ILE A 165 4.02 -5.73 -2.15
N TYR A 166 4.82 -4.66 -2.10
CA TYR A 166 4.46 -3.39 -2.73
C TYR A 166 5.68 -2.64 -3.26
N GLU A 167 5.69 -2.39 -4.55
CA GLU A 167 6.63 -1.48 -5.20
C GLU A 167 5.84 -0.28 -5.74
N GLU A 168 6.36 0.93 -5.55
CA GLU A 168 5.75 2.11 -6.17
C GLU A 168 5.89 2.04 -7.69
N GLY A 169 4.79 2.34 -8.40
CA GLY A 169 4.80 2.38 -9.86
C GLY A 169 5.77 3.46 -10.32
N GLN A 170 6.87 3.07 -10.97
CA GLN A 170 7.73 4.02 -11.66
C GLN A 170 6.98 4.53 -12.90
N ILE A 171 6.94 5.86 -13.07
CA ILE A 171 6.59 6.45 -14.37
C ILE A 171 7.72 6.05 -15.30
N GLY A 172 7.41 5.21 -16.31
CA GLY A 172 8.41 4.77 -17.28
C GLY A 172 9.15 5.98 -17.83
N ARG A 173 10.47 5.98 -17.67
CA ARG A 173 11.31 6.81 -18.53
C ARG A 173 11.20 6.22 -19.91
N ALA A 174 10.49 6.91 -20.79
CA ALA A 174 10.55 6.67 -22.22
C ALA A 174 11.99 6.94 -22.70
#